data_7a9f82a59c75736c36fea78e9801694b
#
_entry.id   7a9f82a59c75736c36fea78e9801694b
#
_cell.length_a   1.000
_cell.length_b   1.000
_cell.length_c   1.000
_cell.angle_alpha   90.00
_cell.angle_beta   90.00
_cell.angle_gamma   90.00
#
_symmetry.space_group_name_H-M   'P 1'
#
loop_
_entity.id
_entity.type
_entity.pdbx_description
1 polymer ?
#
loop_
_entity_poly.entity_id
_entity_poly.type
_entity_poly.pdbx_seq_one_letter_code
_entity_poly.pdbx_strand_id
1 'polypeptide(L)'
;MLPDLTVSLPASLMGLLVSFRPLFTAPSFRTFCALAAGFLAQTGRRTVCGMLTGAGLSRVWRHDRAHRFFSHARWSVQDLGLALARLIVAALVPDGQPVTVAIDDTLFQRTGRKVHAIGWFHDGSARGPRQVGLGNNWVICAIVVRLPLCSRPVALPVLAALVHKDIKPAPASRLVLARQMIAALARALPGRDIHVVADAAYAAKELRRLPAT
;
A
#
# COMPACT_ATOMS: atom_id res chain seq x y z
N MET A 1 -4.10 -24.30 -26.75
CA MET A 1 -4.49 -24.59 -25.35
C MET A 1 -3.22 -24.40 -24.51
N LEU A 2 -3.08 -23.24 -23.83
CA LEU A 2 -1.93 -23.00 -22.95
C LEU A 2 -2.12 -23.87 -21.71
N PRO A 3 -1.08 -24.55 -21.23
CA PRO A 3 -1.17 -25.35 -20.03
C PRO A 3 -1.61 -24.44 -18.87
N ASP A 4 -2.57 -24.93 -18.11
CA ASP A 4 -3.09 -24.27 -16.90
C ASP A 4 -2.00 -24.36 -15.83
N LEU A 5 -1.04 -23.44 -15.90
CA LEU A 5 0.02 -23.31 -14.90
C LEU A 5 -0.58 -22.68 -13.65
N THR A 6 -1.29 -23.51 -12.93
CA THR A 6 -1.70 -23.19 -11.57
C THR A 6 -0.43 -23.12 -10.72
N VAL A 7 -0.03 -21.91 -10.36
CA VAL A 7 0.89 -21.74 -9.23
C VAL A 7 0.19 -22.39 -8.05
N SER A 8 0.71 -23.54 -7.59
CA SER A 8 0.17 -24.20 -6.42
C SER A 8 0.46 -23.34 -5.21
N LEU A 9 -0.54 -22.57 -4.78
CA LEU A 9 -0.45 -21.75 -3.57
C LEU A 9 -0.96 -22.54 -2.37
N PRO A 10 -0.37 -22.33 -1.18
CA PRO A 10 -0.96 -22.83 0.06
C PRO A 10 -2.43 -22.39 0.17
N ALA A 11 -3.31 -23.27 0.60
CA ALA A 11 -4.75 -23.00 0.69
C ALA A 11 -5.05 -21.77 1.57
N SER A 12 -4.30 -21.55 2.64
CA SER A 12 -4.41 -20.38 3.51
C SER A 12 -4.11 -19.07 2.77
N LEU A 13 -3.05 -19.03 1.96
CA LEU A 13 -2.72 -17.87 1.16
C LEU A 13 -3.77 -17.63 0.08
N MET A 14 -4.22 -18.68 -0.60
CA MET A 14 -5.27 -18.58 -1.61
C MET A 14 -6.57 -18.05 -0.99
N GLY A 15 -6.96 -18.52 0.19
CA GLY A 15 -8.13 -18.02 0.92
C GLY A 15 -8.08 -16.51 1.16
N LEU A 16 -6.91 -15.98 1.53
CA LEU A 16 -6.71 -14.53 1.66
C LEU A 16 -6.80 -13.80 0.30
N LEU A 17 -6.14 -14.34 -0.73
CA LEU A 17 -6.09 -13.69 -2.05
C LEU A 17 -7.46 -13.65 -2.74
N VAL A 18 -8.32 -14.64 -2.52
CA VAL A 18 -9.69 -14.69 -3.09
C VAL A 18 -10.52 -13.49 -2.64
N SER A 19 -10.29 -12.93 -1.46
CA SER A 19 -10.98 -11.71 -0.99
C SER A 19 -10.80 -10.51 -1.93
N PHE A 20 -9.74 -10.50 -2.74
CA PHE A 20 -9.44 -9.44 -3.71
C PHE A 20 -9.98 -9.76 -5.12
N ARG A 21 -10.56 -10.95 -5.33
CA ARG A 21 -11.02 -11.37 -6.65
C ARG A 21 -11.96 -10.38 -7.36
N PRO A 22 -12.90 -9.72 -6.68
CA PRO A 22 -13.82 -8.76 -7.31
C PRO A 22 -13.14 -7.52 -7.90
N LEU A 23 -11.92 -7.20 -7.48
CA LEU A 23 -11.17 -6.01 -7.92
C LEU A 23 -10.45 -6.19 -9.26
N PHE A 24 -10.45 -7.40 -9.81
CA PHE A 24 -9.66 -7.77 -10.97
C PHE A 24 -10.49 -8.48 -12.03
N THR A 25 -10.09 -8.34 -13.29
CA THR A 25 -10.50 -9.29 -14.32
C THR A 25 -9.88 -10.67 -14.06
N ALA A 26 -10.42 -11.74 -14.63
CA ALA A 26 -9.88 -13.09 -14.42
C ALA A 26 -8.38 -13.22 -14.78
N PRO A 27 -7.89 -12.68 -15.92
CA PRO A 27 -6.46 -12.70 -16.22
C PRO A 27 -5.60 -11.87 -15.27
N SER A 28 -6.09 -10.69 -14.86
CA SER A 28 -5.37 -9.82 -13.92
C SER A 28 -5.30 -10.45 -12.54
N PHE A 29 -6.36 -11.12 -12.08
CA PHE A 29 -6.36 -11.81 -10.80
C PHE A 29 -5.35 -12.97 -10.76
N ARG A 30 -5.26 -13.77 -11.83
CA ARG A 30 -4.22 -14.82 -11.93
C ARG A 30 -2.82 -14.24 -11.82
N THR A 31 -2.60 -13.10 -12.50
CA THR A 31 -1.30 -12.41 -12.44
C THR A 31 -1.04 -11.83 -11.05
N PHE A 32 -2.03 -11.24 -10.40
CA PHE A 32 -1.96 -10.76 -9.02
C PHE A 32 -1.54 -11.88 -8.05
N CYS A 33 -2.23 -13.03 -8.09
CA CYS A 33 -1.90 -14.16 -7.22
C CYS A 33 -0.47 -14.67 -7.43
N ALA A 34 -0.04 -14.80 -8.68
CA ALA A 34 1.32 -15.23 -9.01
C ALA A 34 2.38 -14.25 -8.53
N LEU A 35 2.15 -12.94 -8.73
CA LEU A 35 3.08 -11.90 -8.29
C LEU A 35 3.11 -11.77 -6.77
N ALA A 36 1.98 -11.90 -6.08
CA ALA A 36 1.91 -11.90 -4.63
C ALA A 36 2.69 -13.09 -4.03
N ALA A 37 2.48 -14.30 -4.55
CA ALA A 37 3.24 -15.47 -4.14
C ALA A 37 4.74 -15.30 -4.38
N GLY A 38 5.10 -14.84 -5.57
CA GLY A 38 6.50 -14.58 -5.90
C GLY A 38 7.13 -13.49 -5.05
N PHE A 39 6.37 -12.47 -4.66
CA PHE A 39 6.84 -11.43 -3.73
C PHE A 39 7.17 -12.00 -2.36
N LEU A 40 6.38 -12.94 -1.86
CA LEU A 40 6.62 -13.61 -0.59
C LEU A 40 7.80 -14.57 -0.67
N ALA A 41 7.95 -15.30 -1.79
CA ALA A 41 8.97 -16.33 -1.96
C ALA A 41 10.35 -15.80 -2.39
N GLN A 42 10.44 -14.56 -2.91
CA GLN A 42 11.73 -14.03 -3.35
C GLN A 42 12.63 -13.66 -2.17
N THR A 43 13.91 -14.04 -2.27
CA THR A 43 14.93 -13.77 -1.23
C THR A 43 15.84 -12.59 -1.56
N GLY A 44 15.86 -12.15 -2.83
CA GLY A 44 16.71 -11.07 -3.32
C GLY A 44 16.02 -9.70 -3.35
N ARG A 45 16.50 -8.83 -4.24
CA ARG A 45 15.90 -7.50 -4.45
C ARG A 45 14.43 -7.62 -4.84
N ARG A 46 13.57 -6.84 -4.17
CA ARG A 46 12.12 -6.82 -4.44
C ARG A 46 11.82 -6.06 -5.74
N THR A 47 11.93 -6.77 -6.85
CA THR A 47 11.67 -6.29 -8.20
C THR A 47 10.57 -7.11 -8.85
N VAL A 48 9.96 -6.58 -9.91
CA VAL A 48 8.94 -7.31 -10.69
C VAL A 48 9.51 -8.61 -11.26
N CYS A 49 10.76 -8.60 -11.75
CA CYS A 49 11.44 -9.82 -12.21
C CYS A 49 11.70 -10.80 -11.06
N GLY A 50 12.06 -10.28 -9.87
CA GLY A 50 12.21 -11.08 -8.66
C GLY A 50 10.92 -11.79 -8.26
N MET A 51 9.76 -11.14 -8.40
CA MET A 51 8.45 -11.79 -8.18
C MET A 51 8.22 -12.95 -9.15
N LEU A 52 8.56 -12.82 -10.43
CA LEU A 52 8.44 -13.92 -11.40
C LEU A 52 9.37 -15.09 -11.06
N THR A 53 10.58 -14.78 -10.64
CA THR A 53 11.55 -15.80 -10.21
C THR A 53 11.08 -16.50 -8.95
N GLY A 54 10.63 -15.76 -7.94
CA GLY A 54 10.10 -16.31 -6.70
C GLY A 54 8.85 -17.18 -6.91
N ALA A 55 8.03 -16.84 -7.91
CA ALA A 55 6.87 -17.66 -8.31
C ALA A 55 7.24 -18.88 -9.17
N GLY A 56 8.52 -19.08 -9.54
CA GLY A 56 8.94 -20.13 -10.46
C GLY A 56 8.51 -19.92 -11.92
N LEU A 57 8.07 -18.70 -12.26
CA LEU A 57 7.46 -18.41 -13.57
C LEU A 57 8.39 -17.70 -14.55
N SER A 58 9.64 -17.40 -14.19
CA SER A 58 10.58 -16.61 -15.00
C SER A 58 10.90 -17.22 -16.38
N ARG A 59 10.79 -18.55 -16.52
CA ARG A 59 10.99 -19.27 -17.79
C ARG A 59 9.68 -19.63 -18.51
N VAL A 60 8.53 -19.40 -17.86
CA VAL A 60 7.22 -19.81 -18.34
C VAL A 60 6.40 -18.61 -18.81
N TRP A 61 6.45 -17.53 -18.04
CA TRP A 61 5.74 -16.31 -18.40
C TRP A 61 6.68 -15.31 -19.06
N ARG A 62 6.17 -14.65 -20.09
CA ARG A 62 6.86 -13.51 -20.66
C ARG A 62 7.01 -12.43 -19.58
N HIS A 63 8.19 -11.89 -19.47
CA HIS A 63 8.55 -10.88 -18.49
C HIS A 63 7.67 -9.61 -18.59
N ASP A 64 7.26 -9.20 -19.82
CA ASP A 64 6.38 -8.06 -20.04
C ASP A 64 5.00 -8.25 -19.41
N ARG A 65 4.50 -9.46 -19.25
CA ARG A 65 3.22 -9.73 -18.58
C ARG A 65 3.18 -9.19 -17.17
N ALA A 66 4.24 -9.38 -16.39
CA ALA A 66 4.33 -8.88 -15.03
C ALA A 66 4.45 -7.36 -14.98
N HIS A 67 5.23 -6.76 -15.88
CA HIS A 67 5.33 -5.30 -15.97
C HIS A 67 4.01 -4.66 -16.40
N ARG A 68 3.30 -5.25 -17.36
CA ARG A 68 1.99 -4.77 -17.81
C ARG A 68 0.91 -4.87 -16.74
N PHE A 69 1.03 -5.76 -15.78
CA PHE A 69 0.14 -5.79 -14.63
C PHE A 69 0.17 -4.47 -13.85
N PHE A 70 1.34 -3.87 -13.67
CA PHE A 70 1.49 -2.60 -12.96
C PHE A 70 1.24 -1.37 -13.84
N SER A 71 1.46 -1.46 -15.14
CA SER A 71 1.43 -0.29 -16.04
C SER A 71 0.17 -0.19 -16.91
N HIS A 72 -0.55 -1.28 -17.16
CA HIS A 72 -1.67 -1.33 -18.12
C HIS A 72 -2.91 -2.06 -17.60
N ALA A 73 -2.79 -2.97 -16.63
CA ALA A 73 -3.93 -3.70 -16.14
C ALA A 73 -4.91 -2.77 -15.41
N ARG A 74 -6.20 -2.99 -15.62
CA ARG A 74 -7.25 -2.20 -14.98
C ARG A 74 -7.53 -2.74 -13.58
N TRP A 75 -7.04 -2.05 -12.60
CA TRP A 75 -7.31 -2.24 -11.17
C TRP A 75 -6.93 -0.97 -10.41
N SER A 76 -7.55 -0.78 -9.26
CA SER A 76 -7.34 0.41 -8.43
C SER A 76 -6.49 0.05 -7.22
N VAL A 77 -5.39 0.77 -7.03
CA VAL A 77 -4.54 0.66 -5.83
C VAL A 77 -5.35 1.02 -4.57
N GLN A 78 -6.19 2.05 -4.68
CA GLN A 78 -7.03 2.48 -3.56
C GLN A 78 -8.05 1.40 -3.19
N ASP A 79 -8.76 0.82 -4.17
CA ASP A 79 -9.77 -0.23 -3.88
C ASP A 79 -9.11 -1.48 -3.30
N LEU A 80 -7.92 -1.85 -3.80
CA LEU A 80 -7.13 -2.94 -3.24
C LEU A 80 -6.77 -2.66 -1.78
N GLY A 81 -6.31 -1.44 -1.48
CA GLY A 81 -5.97 -1.02 -0.13
C GLY A 81 -7.19 -1.00 0.81
N LEU A 82 -8.35 -0.54 0.34
CA LEU A 82 -9.58 -0.55 1.12
C LEU A 82 -10.11 -1.98 1.36
N ALA A 83 -9.99 -2.87 0.39
CA ALA A 83 -10.31 -4.29 0.58
C ALA A 83 -9.37 -4.95 1.60
N LEU A 84 -8.06 -4.64 1.54
CA LEU A 84 -7.09 -5.08 2.54
C LEU A 84 -7.43 -4.53 3.93
N ALA A 85 -7.84 -3.26 4.04
CA ALA A 85 -8.25 -2.66 5.30
C ALA A 85 -9.44 -3.40 5.93
N ARG A 86 -10.49 -3.71 5.12
CA ARG A 86 -11.63 -4.51 5.59
C ARG A 86 -11.20 -5.89 6.08
N LEU A 87 -10.33 -6.57 5.34
CA LEU A 87 -9.81 -7.89 5.71
C LEU A 87 -9.05 -7.83 7.04
N ILE A 88 -8.16 -6.83 7.22
CA ILE A 88 -7.40 -6.63 8.45
C ILE A 88 -8.33 -6.35 9.62
N VAL A 89 -9.30 -5.45 9.46
CA VAL A 89 -10.23 -5.11 10.53
C VAL A 89 -11.08 -6.31 10.92
N ALA A 90 -11.63 -7.03 9.96
CA ALA A 90 -12.44 -8.22 10.22
C ALA A 90 -11.66 -9.34 10.91
N ALA A 91 -10.37 -9.50 10.59
CA ALA A 91 -9.56 -10.59 11.12
C ALA A 91 -8.83 -10.26 12.43
N LEU A 92 -8.47 -8.98 12.67
CA LEU A 92 -7.48 -8.60 13.68
C LEU A 92 -7.95 -7.51 14.64
N VAL A 93 -9.06 -6.84 14.37
CA VAL A 93 -9.61 -5.80 15.27
C VAL A 93 -10.89 -6.32 15.92
N PRO A 94 -10.94 -6.51 17.23
CA PRO A 94 -12.15 -7.00 17.91
C PRO A 94 -13.36 -6.11 17.65
N ASP A 95 -14.55 -6.71 17.66
CA ASP A 95 -15.80 -5.97 17.51
C ASP A 95 -15.97 -4.94 18.66
N GLY A 96 -16.52 -3.78 18.31
CA GLY A 96 -16.71 -2.67 19.23
C GLY A 96 -15.42 -1.90 19.58
N GLN A 97 -14.25 -2.37 19.20
CA GLN A 97 -13.00 -1.64 19.40
C GLN A 97 -12.78 -0.62 18.27
N PRO A 98 -12.24 0.57 18.57
CA PRO A 98 -11.89 1.55 17.55
C PRO A 98 -10.76 1.03 16.66
N VAL A 99 -10.79 1.42 15.40
CA VAL A 99 -9.71 1.14 14.44
C VAL A 99 -8.64 2.23 14.59
N THR A 100 -7.49 1.86 15.12
CA THR A 100 -6.36 2.79 15.21
C THR A 100 -5.64 2.86 13.88
N VAL A 101 -5.52 4.07 13.34
CA VAL A 101 -4.90 4.36 12.04
C VAL A 101 -3.68 5.25 12.26
N ALA A 102 -2.51 4.76 11.88
CA ALA A 102 -1.28 5.54 11.89
C ALA A 102 -1.05 6.19 10.52
N ILE A 103 -0.66 7.47 10.51
CA ILE A 103 -0.30 8.21 9.31
C ILE A 103 1.10 8.78 9.47
N ASP A 104 1.93 8.55 8.46
CA ASP A 104 3.28 9.08 8.39
C ASP A 104 3.70 9.27 6.94
N ASP A 105 4.76 10.03 6.69
CA ASP A 105 5.33 10.13 5.35
C ASP A 105 6.76 9.55 5.31
N THR A 106 7.04 8.91 4.20
CA THR A 106 8.31 8.22 3.98
C THR A 106 8.96 8.68 2.68
N LEU A 107 10.20 9.11 2.75
CA LEU A 107 10.99 9.46 1.58
C LEU A 107 11.74 8.23 1.05
N PHE A 108 11.38 7.79 -0.14
CA PHE A 108 12.16 6.80 -0.89
C PHE A 108 13.19 7.51 -1.77
N GLN A 109 14.44 7.51 -1.36
CA GLN A 109 15.53 8.12 -2.12
C GLN A 109 15.65 7.53 -3.53
N ARG A 110 15.84 8.40 -4.53
CA ARG A 110 15.94 8.07 -5.95
C ARG A 110 17.01 8.91 -6.61
N THR A 111 17.67 8.37 -7.63
CA THR A 111 18.77 9.04 -8.34
C THR A 111 18.51 9.24 -9.84
N GLY A 112 17.41 8.74 -10.36
CA GLY A 112 17.10 8.80 -11.80
C GLY A 112 16.52 10.14 -12.24
N ARG A 113 16.97 10.71 -13.36
CA ARG A 113 16.42 11.96 -13.93
C ARG A 113 14.97 11.88 -14.42
N LYS A 114 14.51 10.68 -14.77
CA LYS A 114 13.16 10.43 -15.32
C LYS A 114 12.22 9.74 -14.32
N VAL A 115 12.51 9.83 -13.03
CA VAL A 115 11.63 9.26 -12.01
C VAL A 115 10.41 10.16 -11.86
N HIS A 116 9.21 9.58 -12.02
CA HIS A 116 7.95 10.30 -11.87
C HIS A 116 7.82 10.90 -10.47
N ALA A 117 7.40 12.17 -10.39
CA ALA A 117 7.24 12.92 -9.14
C ALA A 117 8.46 12.92 -8.20
N ILE A 118 9.67 12.84 -8.76
CA ILE A 118 10.90 13.03 -7.99
C ILE A 118 11.01 14.49 -7.53
N GLY A 119 11.45 14.69 -6.30
CA GLY A 119 11.64 16.03 -5.76
C GLY A 119 12.56 16.03 -4.54
N TRP A 120 12.93 17.22 -4.10
CA TRP A 120 13.64 17.42 -2.84
C TRP A 120 12.62 17.53 -1.70
N PHE A 121 12.76 16.67 -0.70
CA PHE A 121 11.88 16.62 0.46
C PHE A 121 12.70 16.65 1.74
N HIS A 122 12.06 17.01 2.84
CA HIS A 122 12.64 16.81 4.17
C HIS A 122 12.88 15.33 4.40
N ASP A 123 14.10 15.00 4.87
CA ASP A 123 14.51 13.63 5.22
C ASP A 123 14.86 13.59 6.69
N GLY A 124 13.90 13.20 7.53
CA GLY A 124 14.10 13.08 8.98
C GLY A 124 15.10 11.99 9.38
N SER A 125 15.49 11.10 8.44
CA SER A 125 16.49 10.06 8.67
C SER A 125 17.91 10.52 8.33
N ALA A 126 18.06 11.66 7.64
CA ALA A 126 19.36 12.18 7.24
C ALA A 126 20.19 12.62 8.45
N ARG A 127 21.42 12.17 8.51
CA ARG A 127 22.39 12.60 9.52
C ARG A 127 23.13 13.84 9.01
N GLY A 128 23.09 14.95 9.78
CA GLY A 128 23.83 16.18 9.44
C GLY A 128 22.95 17.42 9.29
N PRO A 129 23.54 18.57 8.93
CA PRO A 129 22.84 19.86 8.94
C PRO A 129 21.81 20.00 7.79
N ARG A 130 21.92 19.21 6.73
CA ARG A 130 21.00 19.23 5.59
C ARG A 130 20.06 18.02 5.66
N GLN A 131 18.91 18.21 6.30
CA GLN A 131 17.87 17.18 6.36
C GLN A 131 16.98 17.20 5.10
N VAL A 132 17.59 17.04 3.93
CA VAL A 132 16.90 17.04 2.62
C VAL A 132 17.40 15.87 1.79
N GLY A 133 16.48 15.15 1.18
CA GLY A 133 16.78 14.05 0.27
C GLY A 133 16.04 14.19 -1.06
N LEU A 134 16.66 13.69 -2.13
CA LEU A 134 16.04 13.61 -3.46
C LEU A 134 15.33 12.27 -3.60
N GLY A 135 14.03 12.28 -3.90
CA GLY A 135 13.29 11.04 -4.03
C GLY A 135 11.79 11.22 -4.22
N ASN A 136 11.07 10.14 -3.94
CA ASN A 136 9.61 10.12 -3.91
C ASN A 136 9.15 10.14 -2.46
N ASN A 137 8.37 11.13 -2.09
CA ASN A 137 7.74 11.17 -0.76
C ASN A 137 6.33 10.60 -0.83
N TRP A 138 6.05 9.63 0.03
CA TRP A 138 4.77 8.94 0.12
C TRP A 138 4.14 9.17 1.47
N VAL A 139 2.88 9.54 1.49
CA VAL A 139 2.06 9.47 2.70
C VAL A 139 1.51 8.06 2.81
N ILE A 140 1.77 7.42 3.93
CA ILE A 140 1.36 6.05 4.22
C ILE A 140 0.28 6.08 5.30
N CYS A 141 -0.78 5.32 5.08
CA CYS A 141 -1.83 5.09 6.06
C CYS A 141 -1.84 3.60 6.43
N ALA A 142 -1.70 3.30 7.70
CA ALA A 142 -1.58 1.94 8.23
C ALA A 142 -2.59 1.69 9.34
N ILE A 143 -3.16 0.49 9.42
CA ILE A 143 -3.97 0.04 10.54
C ILE A 143 -3.05 -0.57 11.59
N VAL A 144 -3.17 -0.09 12.83
CA VAL A 144 -2.37 -0.58 13.96
C VAL A 144 -3.12 -1.73 14.63
N VAL A 145 -2.49 -2.89 14.69
CA VAL A 145 -3.07 -4.10 15.28
C VAL A 145 -2.14 -4.71 16.34
N ARG A 146 -2.71 -5.46 17.26
CA ARG A 146 -1.96 -6.30 18.20
C ARG A 146 -2.01 -7.75 17.72
N LEU A 147 -0.87 -8.33 17.44
CA LEU A 147 -0.76 -9.74 17.06
C LEU A 147 -0.37 -10.59 18.26
N PRO A 148 -0.94 -11.79 18.44
CA PRO A 148 -0.70 -12.62 19.64
C PRO A 148 0.78 -12.95 19.89
N LEU A 149 1.57 -13.05 18.82
CA LEU A 149 2.99 -13.41 18.88
C LEU A 149 3.93 -12.19 18.90
N CYS A 150 3.39 -10.96 18.91
CA CYS A 150 4.18 -9.75 18.88
C CYS A 150 4.03 -8.98 20.18
N SER A 151 5.15 -8.64 20.84
CA SER A 151 5.17 -7.84 22.07
C SER A 151 4.76 -6.37 21.84
N ARG A 152 4.86 -5.90 20.59
CA ARG A 152 4.52 -4.53 20.19
C ARG A 152 3.40 -4.52 19.17
N PRO A 153 2.57 -3.46 19.13
CA PRO A 153 1.63 -3.26 18.04
C PRO A 153 2.35 -3.20 16.68
N VAL A 154 1.70 -3.69 15.65
CA VAL A 154 2.20 -3.70 14.27
C VAL A 154 1.34 -2.78 13.43
N ALA A 155 1.95 -1.88 12.68
CA ALA A 155 1.27 -1.04 11.71
C ALA A 155 1.28 -1.75 10.35
N LEU A 156 0.10 -2.06 9.82
CA LEU A 156 -0.11 -2.74 8.55
C LEU A 156 -0.52 -1.71 7.50
N PRO A 157 0.35 -1.33 6.53
CA PRO A 157 0.04 -0.36 5.51
C PRO A 157 -1.13 -0.81 4.63
N VAL A 158 -2.13 0.06 4.47
CA VAL A 158 -3.33 -0.20 3.65
C VAL A 158 -3.49 0.79 2.51
N LEU A 159 -3.14 2.06 2.71
CA LEU A 159 -3.18 3.07 1.67
C LEU A 159 -1.85 3.81 1.59
N ALA A 160 -1.50 4.25 0.39
CA ALA A 160 -0.33 5.06 0.13
C ALA A 160 -0.64 6.08 -0.96
N ALA A 161 -0.18 7.31 -0.80
CA ALA A 161 -0.34 8.38 -1.77
C ALA A 161 0.98 9.09 -2.04
N LEU A 162 1.33 9.24 -3.31
CA LEU A 162 2.54 9.92 -3.74
C LEU A 162 2.35 11.43 -3.67
N VAL A 163 3.29 12.13 -3.04
CA VAL A 163 3.30 13.59 -3.00
C VAL A 163 3.87 14.14 -4.30
N HIS A 164 3.07 14.89 -5.03
CA HIS A 164 3.47 15.56 -6.26
C HIS A 164 3.69 17.05 -6.00
N LYS A 165 4.89 17.57 -6.29
CA LYS A 165 5.18 19.00 -6.15
C LYS A 165 4.81 19.83 -7.38
N ASP A 166 4.80 19.20 -8.57
CA ASP A 166 4.76 19.90 -9.85
C ASP A 166 3.39 19.83 -10.56
N ILE A 167 2.34 19.31 -9.91
CA ILE A 167 1.00 19.24 -10.50
C ILE A 167 0.27 20.54 -10.24
N LYS A 168 -0.10 21.26 -11.33
CA LYS A 168 -0.99 22.43 -11.28
C LYS A 168 -2.47 22.01 -11.39
N PRO A 169 -3.43 22.68 -10.72
CA PRO A 169 -3.30 24.00 -10.12
C PRO A 169 -2.65 24.08 -8.73
N ALA A 170 -2.62 23.07 -7.92
CA ALA A 170 -1.84 23.03 -6.67
C ALA A 170 -1.54 21.58 -6.30
N PRO A 171 -0.30 21.25 -5.91
CA PRO A 171 0.00 19.93 -5.43
C PRO A 171 -0.82 19.65 -4.17
N ALA A 172 -1.40 18.43 -4.09
CA ALA A 172 -2.05 18.00 -2.87
C ALA A 172 -1.02 17.92 -1.75
N SER A 173 -1.18 18.73 -0.71
CA SER A 173 -0.29 18.68 0.44
C SER A 173 -0.40 17.32 1.14
N ARG A 174 0.62 16.94 1.91
CA ARG A 174 0.60 15.72 2.73
C ARG A 174 -0.67 15.64 3.60
N LEU A 175 -1.11 16.77 4.14
CA LEU A 175 -2.33 16.87 4.95
C LEU A 175 -3.60 16.58 4.15
N VAL A 176 -3.69 17.08 2.92
CA VAL A 176 -4.83 16.80 2.03
C VAL A 176 -4.86 15.31 1.67
N LEU A 177 -3.72 14.72 1.33
CA LEU A 177 -3.62 13.28 1.03
C LEU A 177 -4.00 12.43 2.25
N ALA A 178 -3.49 12.76 3.42
CA ALA A 178 -3.83 12.10 4.68
C ALA A 178 -5.35 12.17 4.95
N ARG A 179 -5.95 13.35 4.83
CA ARG A 179 -7.39 13.55 5.01
C ARG A 179 -8.21 12.72 4.02
N GLN A 180 -7.81 12.67 2.75
CA GLN A 180 -8.49 11.87 1.73
C GLN A 180 -8.45 10.38 2.06
N MET A 181 -7.30 9.87 2.52
CA MET A 181 -7.15 8.47 2.92
C MET A 181 -7.98 8.11 4.16
N ILE A 182 -7.99 8.98 5.19
CA ILE A 182 -8.81 8.76 6.39
C ILE A 182 -10.31 8.76 6.00
N ALA A 183 -10.75 9.72 5.19
CA ALA A 183 -12.13 9.78 4.73
C ALA A 183 -12.52 8.56 3.87
N ALA A 184 -11.60 8.01 3.08
CA ALA A 184 -11.82 6.80 2.32
C ALA A 184 -11.96 5.57 3.24
N LEU A 185 -11.11 5.46 4.28
CA LEU A 185 -11.22 4.40 5.28
C LEU A 185 -12.53 4.49 6.08
N ALA A 186 -12.93 5.68 6.51
CA ALA A 186 -14.19 5.87 7.24
C ALA A 186 -15.39 5.39 6.44
N ARG A 187 -15.45 5.74 5.15
CA ARG A 187 -16.50 5.23 4.24
C ARG A 187 -16.42 3.71 4.01
N ALA A 188 -15.22 3.14 4.05
CA ALA A 188 -15.01 1.71 3.81
C ALA A 188 -15.29 0.84 5.04
N LEU A 189 -15.31 1.43 6.23
CA LEU A 189 -15.48 0.78 7.54
C LEU A 189 -16.67 1.40 8.30
N PRO A 190 -17.90 1.30 7.75
CA PRO A 190 -19.07 1.91 8.37
C PRO A 190 -19.31 1.33 9.76
N GLY A 191 -19.72 2.17 10.71
CA GLY A 191 -20.00 1.78 12.09
C GLY A 191 -18.75 1.49 12.93
N ARG A 192 -17.55 1.81 12.45
CA ARG A 192 -16.31 1.69 13.23
C ARG A 192 -15.74 3.06 13.54
N ASP A 193 -15.48 3.32 14.81
CA ASP A 193 -14.74 4.50 15.23
C ASP A 193 -13.29 4.44 14.75
N ILE A 194 -12.78 5.53 14.17
CA ILE A 194 -11.41 5.62 13.68
C ILE A 194 -10.60 6.58 14.56
N HIS A 195 -9.59 6.04 15.23
CA HIS A 195 -8.62 6.82 15.98
C HIS A 195 -7.36 7.04 15.15
N VAL A 196 -7.07 8.30 14.82
CA VAL A 196 -5.90 8.65 14.01
C VAL A 196 -4.72 9.02 14.90
N VAL A 197 -3.58 8.40 14.65
CA VAL A 197 -2.29 8.69 15.27
C VAL A 197 -1.33 9.17 14.19
N ALA A 198 -0.72 10.33 14.40
CA ALA A 198 0.27 10.90 13.48
C ALA A 198 1.27 11.75 14.28
N ASP A 199 2.38 12.11 13.65
CA ASP A 199 3.35 13.03 14.26
C ASP A 199 2.83 14.47 14.32
N ALA A 200 3.62 15.37 14.96
CA ALA A 200 3.24 16.77 15.13
C ALA A 200 3.10 17.52 13.78
N ALA A 201 3.75 17.08 12.70
CA ALA A 201 3.63 17.70 11.38
C ALA A 201 2.22 17.53 10.78
N TYR A 202 1.45 16.56 11.28
CA TYR A 202 0.05 16.33 10.91
C TYR A 202 -0.95 16.97 11.88
N ALA A 203 -0.52 17.65 12.93
CA ALA A 203 -1.40 18.28 13.94
C ALA A 203 -2.09 19.57 13.43
N ALA A 204 -2.57 19.56 12.21
CA ALA A 204 -3.22 20.69 11.55
C ALA A 204 -4.74 20.68 11.73
N LYS A 205 -5.37 21.89 11.61
CA LYS A 205 -6.83 22.06 11.73
C LYS A 205 -7.61 21.20 10.73
N GLU A 206 -7.04 20.95 9.55
CA GLU A 206 -7.62 20.15 8.47
C GLU A 206 -7.87 18.70 8.87
N LEU A 207 -7.00 18.11 9.68
CA LEU A 207 -7.15 16.74 10.18
C LEU A 207 -8.00 16.65 11.45
N ARG A 208 -8.05 17.71 12.25
CA ARG A 208 -8.89 17.75 13.47
C ARG A 208 -10.38 17.88 13.17
N ARG A 209 -10.77 18.30 11.97
CA ARG A 209 -12.16 18.51 11.52
C ARG A 209 -12.56 17.43 10.51
N LEU A 210 -12.24 16.18 10.78
CA LEU A 210 -12.83 15.09 10.02
C LEU A 210 -14.32 15.03 10.34
N PRO A 211 -15.22 14.87 9.33
CA PRO A 211 -16.63 14.69 9.61
C PRO A 211 -16.79 13.45 10.49
N ALA A 212 -17.62 13.56 11.53
CA ALA A 212 -18.10 12.39 12.24
C ALA A 212 -18.80 11.47 11.24
N THR A 213 -18.43 10.21 11.21
CA THR A 213 -19.06 9.16 10.38
C THR A 213 -20.40 8.77 10.96
#